data_ef2db6b1271742a66aecc3c9af39764f
#
_entry.id   ef2db6b1271742a66aecc3c9af39764f
#
_cell.length_a   1.000
_cell.length_b   1.000
_cell.length_c   1.000
_cell.angle_alpha   90.00
_cell.angle_beta   90.00
_cell.angle_gamma   90.00
#
_symmetry.space_group_name_H-M   'P 1'
#
loop_
_entity.id
_entity.type
_entity.pdbx_description
1 polymer ?
#
loop_
_entity_poly.entity_id
_entity_poly.type
_entity_poly.pdbx_seq_one_letter_code
_entity_poly.pdbx_strand_id
1 'polypeptide(L)'
;KIEEGDVHMPSIQGPTSHLDSNLVTQSFTGQIDTNTHLLSYSAIVRQLSYGAYVQQPSAKDQSDGISQMVVASQSIGSNELRFTLAKGKNSGLLLHDILEQVDFANPSWPSAMEVPLAKYHTVVGIQQHDTDKVVALQAWLEECLKAPLPAINDPDSAALDVTLGLTLGQLLPHQTLREVEFYFPLQQAKQSTLGQILSRHRGGLPSALPSHPVLQGMMHGFIDLVFEDNGRFFVADYKSNHLGDMLEDYHLDAMLEANQQHYYDLQYLIYSLALHRYLKQRMPHYDAHQHFGGVYYLYLRGMSPKSSTGVFSKAISLEELTELDDLFAGVSI
;
A
#
# COMPACT_ATOMS: atom_id res chain seq x y z
N LYS A 1 13.17 69.12 17.49
CA LYS A 1 11.82 68.97 18.09
C LYS A 1 10.95 68.36 17.02
N ILE A 2 10.66 67.15 17.18
CA ILE A 2 9.68 66.40 16.36
C ILE A 2 8.53 66.11 17.31
N GLU A 3 7.32 66.60 16.97
CA GLU A 3 6.10 66.41 17.74
C GLU A 3 5.62 65.00 17.62
N GLU A 4 5.36 64.38 18.76
CA GLU A 4 4.70 63.09 18.85
C GLU A 4 3.22 63.25 18.52
N GLY A 5 2.77 62.67 17.39
CA GLY A 5 1.36 62.57 17.04
C GLY A 5 0.73 61.37 17.70
N ASP A 6 -0.23 61.59 18.59
CA ASP A 6 -1.09 60.58 19.19
C ASP A 6 -1.87 59.82 18.12
N VAL A 7 -1.53 58.53 17.93
CA VAL A 7 -2.32 57.60 17.10
C VAL A 7 -3.45 57.04 17.97
N HIS A 8 -4.64 57.60 17.82
CA HIS A 8 -5.85 57.10 18.44
C HIS A 8 -6.28 55.78 17.76
N MET A 9 -6.01 54.65 18.42
CA MET A 9 -6.53 53.35 17.98
C MET A 9 -8.03 53.26 18.31
N PRO A 10 -8.90 52.96 17.34
CA PRO A 10 -10.31 52.71 17.66
C PRO A 10 -10.44 51.38 18.42
N SER A 11 -11.10 51.41 19.57
CA SER A 11 -11.46 50.24 20.33
C SER A 11 -12.46 49.39 19.53
N ILE A 12 -12.03 48.24 19.06
CA ILE A 12 -12.92 47.22 18.46
C ILE A 12 -13.72 46.60 19.61
N GLN A 13 -14.96 47.02 19.76
CA GLN A 13 -15.93 46.28 20.58
C GLN A 13 -16.25 44.98 19.85
N GLY A 14 -15.70 43.87 20.34
CA GLY A 14 -16.10 42.54 19.92
C GLY A 14 -17.56 42.29 20.25
N PRO A 15 -18.28 41.46 19.47
CA PRO A 15 -19.66 41.12 19.77
C PRO A 15 -19.72 40.47 21.16
N THR A 16 -20.51 41.08 22.05
CA THR A 16 -20.89 40.45 23.30
C THR A 16 -21.73 39.20 22.98
N SER A 17 -21.06 38.06 22.92
CA SER A 17 -21.76 36.78 22.86
C SER A 17 -22.48 36.60 24.19
N HIS A 18 -23.81 36.68 24.15
CA HIS A 18 -24.63 36.06 25.17
C HIS A 18 -24.33 34.57 25.13
N LEU A 19 -23.40 34.11 25.94
CA LEU A 19 -23.23 32.69 26.23
C LEU A 19 -24.52 32.26 26.93
N ASP A 20 -25.34 31.47 26.20
CA ASP A 20 -26.47 30.78 26.79
C ASP A 20 -25.97 29.97 28.01
N SER A 21 -26.41 30.42 29.20
CA SER A 21 -26.02 29.79 30.49
C SER A 21 -26.58 28.39 30.68
N ASN A 22 -27.08 27.76 29.62
CA ASN A 22 -27.68 26.41 29.62
C ASN A 22 -26.88 25.39 28.84
N LEU A 23 -25.56 25.57 28.63
CA LEU A 23 -24.71 24.51 28.14
C LEU A 23 -24.57 23.41 29.21
N VAL A 24 -25.49 22.46 29.19
CA VAL A 24 -25.38 21.24 30.00
C VAL A 24 -24.40 20.33 29.28
N THR A 25 -23.30 20.01 29.95
CA THR A 25 -22.36 19.01 29.47
C THR A 25 -23.09 17.68 29.30
N GLN A 26 -23.20 17.19 28.08
CA GLN A 26 -23.73 15.85 27.84
C GLN A 26 -22.71 14.82 28.36
N SER A 27 -23.12 14.01 29.31
CA SER A 27 -22.33 12.89 29.76
C SER A 27 -22.44 11.75 28.74
N PHE A 28 -21.31 11.15 28.37
CA PHE A 28 -21.31 9.94 27.55
C PHE A 28 -22.00 8.80 28.34
N THR A 29 -23.15 8.36 27.85
CA THR A 29 -23.94 7.28 28.46
C THR A 29 -23.76 5.94 27.73
N GLY A 30 -22.98 5.92 26.64
CA GLY A 30 -22.68 4.72 25.89
C GLY A 30 -21.67 3.81 26.61
N GLN A 31 -21.69 2.56 26.27
CA GLN A 31 -20.67 1.60 26.70
C GLN A 31 -19.62 1.53 25.59
N ILE A 32 -18.35 1.81 25.92
CA ILE A 32 -17.23 1.59 25.00
C ILE A 32 -16.92 0.10 25.00
N ASP A 33 -17.08 -0.56 23.85
CA ASP A 33 -16.66 -1.94 23.70
C ASP A 33 -15.11 -1.99 23.70
N THR A 34 -14.56 -2.47 24.83
CA THR A 34 -13.11 -2.61 25.00
C THR A 34 -12.52 -3.80 24.24
N ASN A 35 -13.36 -4.62 23.60
CA ASN A 35 -12.93 -5.74 22.77
C ASN A 35 -12.74 -5.34 21.28
N THR A 36 -12.97 -4.07 20.94
CA THR A 36 -12.73 -3.59 19.58
C THR A 36 -11.24 -3.41 19.36
N HIS A 37 -10.64 -4.21 18.50
CA HIS A 37 -9.22 -4.17 18.16
C HIS A 37 -8.99 -3.46 16.83
N LEU A 38 -7.88 -2.73 16.74
CA LEU A 38 -7.36 -2.25 15.46
C LEU A 38 -6.56 -3.40 14.83
N LEU A 39 -6.98 -3.85 13.66
CA LEU A 39 -6.37 -4.95 12.93
C LEU A 39 -5.74 -4.41 11.64
N SER A 40 -4.59 -4.94 11.30
CA SER A 40 -3.98 -4.72 9.99
C SER A 40 -3.72 -6.07 9.30
N TYR A 41 -3.50 -6.04 7.99
CA TYR A 41 -3.04 -7.22 7.25
C TYR A 41 -1.86 -7.89 7.98
N SER A 42 -0.84 -7.12 8.36
CA SER A 42 0.35 -7.65 9.04
C SER A 42 0.05 -8.21 10.43
N ALA A 43 -0.96 -7.70 11.14
CA ALA A 43 -1.40 -8.27 12.40
C ALA A 43 -2.05 -9.65 12.19
N ILE A 44 -2.86 -9.81 11.14
CA ILE A 44 -3.46 -11.09 10.76
C ILE A 44 -2.35 -12.10 10.42
N VAL A 45 -1.39 -11.73 9.56
CA VAL A 45 -0.30 -12.62 9.14
C VAL A 45 0.61 -13.01 10.31
N ARG A 46 0.89 -12.10 11.26
CA ARG A 46 1.68 -12.42 12.46
C ARG A 46 0.98 -13.40 13.38
N GLN A 47 -0.32 -13.33 13.52
CA GLN A 47 -1.07 -14.34 14.28
C GLN A 47 -0.85 -15.75 13.70
N LEU A 48 -0.61 -15.85 12.39
CA LEU A 48 -0.26 -17.12 11.73
C LEU A 48 1.11 -17.65 12.17
N SER A 49 2.08 -16.75 12.37
CA SER A 49 3.46 -17.13 12.65
C SER A 49 3.72 -17.49 14.12
N TYR A 50 2.95 -16.97 15.08
CA TYR A 50 3.27 -17.06 16.50
C TYR A 50 2.19 -17.62 17.42
N GLY A 51 0.96 -17.84 16.97
CA GLY A 51 -0.12 -18.40 17.81
C GLY A 51 -0.44 -17.63 19.10
N ALA A 52 0.07 -16.42 19.30
CA ALA A 52 -0.09 -15.64 20.52
C ALA A 52 -0.20 -14.12 20.25
N TYR A 53 -1.09 -13.51 21.00
CA TYR A 53 -1.32 -12.07 21.04
C TYR A 53 -0.08 -11.32 21.55
N VAL A 54 0.49 -10.40 20.77
CA VAL A 54 1.48 -9.42 21.22
C VAL A 54 1.03 -8.02 20.78
N GLN A 55 1.11 -7.08 21.74
CA GLN A 55 0.72 -5.68 21.57
C GLN A 55 1.46 -4.96 20.44
N GLN A 56 0.77 -4.03 19.81
CA GLN A 56 1.00 -3.41 18.51
C GLN A 56 2.27 -2.57 18.35
N PRO A 57 2.88 -2.63 17.15
CA PRO A 57 3.55 -1.50 16.51
C PRO A 57 2.66 -0.90 15.40
N SER A 58 2.90 0.37 15.04
CA SER A 58 2.09 1.11 14.07
C SER A 58 2.03 0.47 12.66
N ALA A 59 0.93 0.68 11.94
CA ALA A 59 0.67 0.08 10.63
C ALA A 59 1.72 0.42 9.55
N LYS A 60 2.37 1.58 9.64
CA LYS A 60 3.47 2.02 8.75
C LYS A 60 4.75 1.16 8.84
N ASP A 61 4.92 0.41 9.92
CA ASP A 61 6.19 -0.29 10.22
C ASP A 61 6.28 -1.74 9.68
N GLN A 62 5.31 -2.22 8.89
CA GLN A 62 5.09 -3.65 8.85
C GLN A 62 5.03 -4.34 7.49
N SER A 63 5.19 -3.63 6.37
CA SER A 63 5.03 -4.25 5.06
C SER A 63 6.10 -5.31 4.69
N ASP A 64 7.33 -5.18 5.21
CA ASP A 64 8.45 -6.06 4.81
C ASP A 64 9.06 -6.91 5.96
N GLY A 65 8.32 -7.17 7.02
CA GLY A 65 8.84 -7.60 8.34
C GLY A 65 9.13 -9.09 8.55
N ILE A 66 9.17 -9.95 7.53
CA ILE A 66 9.60 -11.34 7.69
C ILE A 66 10.95 -11.54 6.97
N SER A 67 12.02 -11.12 7.65
CA SER A 67 13.37 -11.45 7.20
C SER A 67 13.67 -12.93 7.49
N GLN A 68 13.55 -13.78 6.49
CA GLN A 68 14.29 -15.05 6.52
C GLN A 68 15.74 -14.78 6.19
N MET A 69 16.65 -15.22 7.07
CA MET A 69 18.08 -15.32 6.75
C MET A 69 18.24 -16.34 5.61
N VAL A 70 18.31 -15.85 4.38
CA VAL A 70 18.69 -16.69 3.25
C VAL A 70 20.21 -16.80 3.26
N VAL A 71 20.68 -18.02 3.39
CA VAL A 71 22.10 -18.37 3.23
C VAL A 71 22.53 -17.96 1.82
N ALA A 72 23.54 -17.12 1.73
CA ALA A 72 24.09 -16.62 0.47
C ALA A 72 24.61 -17.78 -0.38
N SER A 73 23.87 -18.14 -1.42
CA SER A 73 24.43 -18.86 -2.55
C SER A 73 25.29 -17.88 -3.34
N GLN A 74 26.54 -18.22 -3.61
CA GLN A 74 27.41 -17.44 -4.49
C GLN A 74 26.91 -17.66 -5.94
N SER A 75 25.96 -16.83 -6.37
CA SER A 75 25.61 -16.69 -7.77
C SER A 75 26.53 -15.62 -8.40
N ILE A 76 26.90 -15.82 -9.67
CA ILE A 76 27.57 -14.78 -10.48
C ILE A 76 26.47 -13.76 -10.83
N GLY A 77 26.10 -12.92 -9.86
CA GLY A 77 25.06 -11.93 -10.00
C GLY A 77 25.57 -10.60 -10.52
N SER A 78 24.66 -9.75 -10.96
CA SER A 78 24.94 -8.37 -11.35
C SER A 78 25.41 -7.54 -10.14
N ASN A 79 26.41 -6.66 -10.37
CA ASN A 79 26.87 -5.67 -9.38
C ASN A 79 25.96 -4.44 -9.31
N GLU A 80 24.81 -4.47 -9.97
CA GLU A 80 23.86 -3.35 -9.94
C GLU A 80 23.33 -3.09 -8.53
N LEU A 81 23.13 -1.81 -8.20
CA LEU A 81 22.67 -1.40 -6.87
C LEU A 81 21.36 -2.09 -6.47
N ARG A 82 20.43 -2.32 -7.43
CA ARG A 82 19.15 -2.96 -7.18
C ARG A 82 19.26 -4.34 -6.55
N PHE A 83 20.31 -5.10 -6.88
CA PHE A 83 20.54 -6.44 -6.34
C PHE A 83 21.47 -6.45 -5.12
N THR A 84 22.34 -5.44 -5.00
CA THR A 84 23.33 -5.32 -3.92
C THR A 84 22.89 -4.47 -2.74
N LEU A 85 21.83 -3.65 -2.90
CA LEU A 85 21.24 -2.89 -1.79
C LEU A 85 20.85 -3.85 -0.66
N ALA A 86 21.16 -3.46 0.57
CA ALA A 86 20.84 -4.25 1.77
C ALA A 86 19.42 -4.79 1.72
N LYS A 87 19.25 -6.07 2.09
CA LYS A 87 17.94 -6.73 2.14
C LYS A 87 17.25 -6.35 3.46
N GLY A 88 15.91 -6.23 3.43
CA GLY A 88 15.11 -6.05 4.64
C GLY A 88 14.39 -4.71 4.73
N LYS A 89 13.71 -4.50 5.87
CA LYS A 89 12.74 -3.45 6.12
C LYS A 89 13.23 -2.03 5.77
N ASN A 90 14.45 -1.68 6.14
CA ASN A 90 14.92 -0.29 5.96
C ASN A 90 15.14 0.09 4.50
N SER A 91 15.54 -0.86 3.66
CA SER A 91 15.63 -0.63 2.22
C SER A 91 14.24 -0.49 1.60
N GLY A 92 13.28 -1.27 2.07
CA GLY A 92 11.88 -1.11 1.69
C GLY A 92 11.39 0.30 2.04
N LEU A 93 11.51 0.71 3.29
CA LEU A 93 11.09 2.04 3.75
C LEU A 93 11.78 3.19 2.99
N LEU A 94 13.07 3.07 2.67
CA LEU A 94 13.77 4.05 1.83
C LEU A 94 13.10 4.20 0.47
N LEU A 95 12.85 3.07 -0.21
CA LEU A 95 12.26 3.08 -1.56
C LEU A 95 10.81 3.61 -1.55
N HIS A 96 10.01 3.20 -0.56
CA HIS A 96 8.64 3.70 -0.37
C HIS A 96 8.63 5.21 -0.09
N ASP A 97 9.43 5.71 0.88
CA ASP A 97 9.50 7.14 1.21
C ASP A 97 9.93 7.99 -0.02
N ILE A 98 10.81 7.47 -0.89
CA ILE A 98 11.18 8.17 -2.13
C ILE A 98 10.02 8.19 -3.14
N LEU A 99 9.38 7.03 -3.37
CA LEU A 99 8.29 6.91 -4.33
C LEU A 99 7.02 7.63 -3.87
N GLU A 100 6.83 7.81 -2.56
CA GLU A 100 5.76 8.65 -2.00
C GLU A 100 5.92 10.12 -2.40
N GLN A 101 7.16 10.62 -2.46
CA GLN A 101 7.45 12.03 -2.65
C GLN A 101 7.67 12.45 -4.11
N VAL A 102 8.13 11.52 -4.96
CA VAL A 102 8.53 11.86 -6.33
C VAL A 102 7.30 12.05 -7.23
N ASP A 103 7.27 13.13 -8.02
CA ASP A 103 6.32 13.26 -9.12
C ASP A 103 6.73 12.29 -10.24
N PHE A 104 5.87 11.33 -10.58
CA PHE A 104 6.19 10.30 -11.56
C PHE A 104 6.39 10.85 -12.98
N ALA A 105 5.56 11.83 -13.37
CA ALA A 105 5.62 12.44 -14.69
C ALA A 105 6.79 13.42 -14.84
N ASN A 106 7.18 14.09 -13.74
CA ASN A 106 8.25 15.09 -13.73
C ASN A 106 9.16 14.91 -12.50
N PRO A 107 9.95 13.85 -12.44
CA PRO A 107 10.69 13.50 -11.23
C PRO A 107 11.78 14.52 -10.89
N SER A 108 11.73 15.09 -9.67
CA SER A 108 12.79 15.87 -9.05
C SER A 108 13.53 14.98 -8.04
N TRP A 109 14.41 14.13 -8.52
CA TRP A 109 15.11 13.14 -7.70
C TRP A 109 15.89 13.71 -6.51
N PRO A 110 16.67 14.82 -6.67
CA PRO A 110 17.38 15.39 -5.52
C PRO A 110 16.45 15.73 -4.37
N SER A 111 15.28 16.34 -4.68
CA SER A 111 14.30 16.69 -3.67
C SER A 111 13.62 15.47 -3.04
N ALA A 112 13.24 14.48 -3.87
CA ALA A 112 12.56 13.26 -3.39
C ALA A 112 13.47 12.35 -2.55
N MET A 113 14.78 12.39 -2.79
CA MET A 113 15.77 11.52 -2.10
C MET A 113 16.38 12.15 -0.85
N GLU A 114 16.36 13.47 -0.70
CA GLU A 114 17.08 14.19 0.36
C GLU A 114 16.68 13.68 1.77
N VAL A 115 15.41 13.73 2.09
CA VAL A 115 14.91 13.32 3.41
C VAL A 115 15.00 11.81 3.63
N PRO A 116 14.56 10.94 2.69
CA PRO A 116 14.69 9.51 2.86
C PRO A 116 16.14 9.04 3.03
N LEU A 117 17.09 9.55 2.22
CA LEU A 117 18.49 9.20 2.38
C LEU A 117 19.04 9.69 3.73
N ALA A 118 18.70 10.89 4.19
CA ALA A 118 19.10 11.37 5.51
C ALA A 118 18.58 10.46 6.63
N LYS A 119 17.39 9.89 6.48
CA LYS A 119 16.74 9.02 7.47
C LYS A 119 17.33 7.61 7.51
N TYR A 120 17.68 7.02 6.36
CA TYR A 120 18.03 5.60 6.26
C TYR A 120 19.51 5.33 5.90
N HIS A 121 20.33 6.33 5.61
CA HIS A 121 21.69 6.18 5.09
C HIS A 121 22.58 5.21 5.86
N THR A 122 22.52 5.23 7.20
CA THR A 122 23.36 4.37 8.05
C THR A 122 23.03 2.89 7.91
N VAL A 123 21.77 2.56 7.62
CA VAL A 123 21.28 1.18 7.62
C VAL A 123 21.35 0.57 6.22
N VAL A 124 21.11 1.37 5.18
CA VAL A 124 21.14 0.88 3.78
C VAL A 124 22.52 1.00 3.13
N GLY A 125 23.46 1.69 3.78
CA GLY A 125 24.82 1.86 3.27
C GLY A 125 24.95 2.81 2.08
N ILE A 126 23.99 3.72 1.89
CA ILE A 126 24.03 4.80 0.90
C ILE A 126 24.08 6.12 1.65
N GLN A 127 25.22 6.80 1.59
CA GLN A 127 25.35 8.12 2.22
C GLN A 127 25.03 9.22 1.20
N GLN A 128 24.54 10.37 1.65
CA GLN A 128 24.20 11.50 0.77
C GLN A 128 25.38 12.00 -0.09
N HIS A 129 26.60 11.83 0.38
CA HIS A 129 27.81 12.18 -0.34
C HIS A 129 28.36 11.04 -1.23
N ASP A 130 27.77 9.85 -1.20
CA ASP A 130 28.11 8.72 -2.06
C ASP A 130 27.44 8.90 -3.43
N THR A 131 28.00 9.83 -4.22
CA THR A 131 27.44 10.28 -5.50
C THR A 131 27.14 9.11 -6.44
N ASP A 132 28.02 8.11 -6.50
CA ASP A 132 27.86 6.98 -7.43
C ASP A 132 26.65 6.12 -7.07
N LYS A 133 26.46 5.84 -5.77
CA LYS A 133 25.29 5.07 -5.32
C LYS A 133 23.99 5.85 -5.41
N VAL A 134 24.02 7.16 -5.15
CA VAL A 134 22.84 8.01 -5.31
C VAL A 134 22.43 8.08 -6.78
N VAL A 135 23.37 8.25 -7.70
CA VAL A 135 23.12 8.21 -9.15
C VAL A 135 22.61 6.84 -9.58
N ALA A 136 23.18 5.76 -9.06
CA ALA A 136 22.71 4.40 -9.36
C ALA A 136 21.28 4.14 -8.82
N LEU A 137 20.94 4.66 -7.62
CA LEU A 137 19.60 4.58 -7.06
C LEU A 137 18.60 5.35 -7.91
N GLN A 138 18.94 6.57 -8.32
CA GLN A 138 18.13 7.37 -9.22
C GLN A 138 17.88 6.63 -10.53
N ALA A 139 18.91 6.14 -11.19
CA ALA A 139 18.81 5.42 -12.46
C ALA A 139 17.90 4.19 -12.34
N TRP A 140 18.04 3.42 -11.25
CA TRP A 140 17.17 2.29 -10.97
C TRP A 140 15.70 2.70 -10.83
N LEU A 141 15.41 3.73 -10.02
CA LEU A 141 14.02 4.20 -9.84
C LEU A 141 13.44 4.81 -11.12
N GLU A 142 14.26 5.48 -11.95
CA GLU A 142 13.84 5.92 -13.28
C GLU A 142 13.45 4.75 -14.19
N GLU A 143 14.16 3.63 -14.12
CA GLU A 143 13.77 2.41 -14.84
C GLU A 143 12.46 1.85 -14.32
N CYS A 144 12.23 1.87 -12.99
CA CYS A 144 10.95 1.47 -12.41
C CYS A 144 9.79 2.33 -12.93
N LEU A 145 9.97 3.66 -13.03
CA LEU A 145 8.94 4.55 -13.56
C LEU A 145 8.65 4.32 -15.06
N LYS A 146 9.63 3.80 -15.80
CA LYS A 146 9.53 3.51 -17.25
C LYS A 146 9.14 2.06 -17.54
N ALA A 147 9.06 1.20 -16.53
CA ALA A 147 8.68 -0.20 -16.71
C ALA A 147 7.22 -0.30 -17.17
N PRO A 148 6.92 -1.11 -18.20
CA PRO A 148 5.54 -1.28 -18.66
C PRO A 148 4.71 -2.02 -17.63
N LEU A 149 3.51 -1.51 -17.37
CA LEU A 149 2.49 -2.19 -16.59
C LEU A 149 1.71 -3.11 -17.54
N PRO A 150 1.75 -4.45 -17.36
CA PRO A 150 0.98 -5.37 -18.18
C PRO A 150 -0.52 -5.10 -18.03
N ALA A 151 -1.25 -5.28 -19.11
CA ALA A 151 -2.71 -5.19 -19.06
C ALA A 151 -3.29 -6.24 -18.11
N ILE A 152 -4.28 -5.82 -17.35
CA ILE A 152 -5.06 -6.72 -16.50
C ILE A 152 -6.28 -7.16 -17.30
N ASN A 153 -6.23 -8.40 -17.79
CA ASN A 153 -7.35 -9.04 -18.47
C ASN A 153 -8.31 -9.58 -17.41
N ASP A 154 -9.45 -8.93 -17.30
CA ASP A 154 -10.59 -9.45 -16.56
C ASP A 154 -11.47 -10.21 -17.56
N PRO A 155 -11.60 -11.55 -17.44
CA PRO A 155 -12.41 -12.34 -18.36
C PRO A 155 -13.90 -11.93 -18.34
N ASP A 156 -14.36 -11.28 -17.26
CA ASP A 156 -15.73 -10.81 -17.11
C ASP A 156 -15.91 -9.34 -17.57
N SER A 157 -14.82 -8.65 -17.89
CA SER A 157 -14.86 -7.27 -18.37
C SER A 157 -14.98 -7.19 -19.87
N ALA A 158 -16.05 -6.56 -20.37
CA ALA A 158 -16.21 -6.20 -21.78
C ALA A 158 -15.30 -5.02 -22.20
N ALA A 159 -14.52 -4.45 -21.27
CA ALA A 159 -13.63 -3.34 -21.55
C ALA A 159 -12.40 -3.82 -22.33
N LEU A 160 -12.16 -3.23 -23.47
CA LEU A 160 -10.92 -3.40 -24.25
C LEU A 160 -9.72 -3.01 -23.37
N ASP A 161 -8.69 -3.80 -23.48
CA ASP A 161 -7.39 -3.72 -22.86
C ASP A 161 -6.73 -2.34 -23.05
N VAL A 162 -6.90 -1.44 -22.08
CA VAL A 162 -6.51 -0.02 -22.23
C VAL A 162 -5.14 0.26 -21.61
N THR A 163 -4.60 -0.66 -20.80
CA THR A 163 -3.35 -0.47 -20.07
C THR A 163 -2.11 -0.99 -20.79
N LEU A 164 -2.25 -1.35 -22.09
CA LEU A 164 -1.12 -1.80 -22.89
C LEU A 164 -0.14 -0.65 -23.10
N GLY A 165 0.99 -0.72 -22.42
CA GLY A 165 2.05 0.28 -22.52
C GLY A 165 1.98 1.41 -21.50
N LEU A 166 1.03 1.41 -20.53
CA LEU A 166 1.04 2.33 -19.41
C LEU A 166 2.31 2.12 -18.57
N THR A 167 2.88 3.21 -18.10
CA THR A 167 4.00 3.21 -17.15
C THR A 167 3.69 4.16 -16.00
N LEU A 168 4.32 3.96 -14.84
CA LEU A 168 4.16 4.91 -13.74
C LEU A 168 4.55 6.34 -14.15
N GLY A 169 5.59 6.49 -14.96
CA GLY A 169 6.07 7.79 -15.45
C GLY A 169 5.08 8.56 -16.34
N GLN A 170 3.99 7.95 -16.77
CA GLN A 170 2.93 8.61 -17.53
C GLN A 170 1.78 9.12 -16.63
N LEU A 171 1.74 8.68 -15.38
CA LEU A 171 0.69 9.07 -14.44
C LEU A 171 0.91 10.50 -13.94
N LEU A 172 -0.06 11.34 -14.14
CA LEU A 172 -0.06 12.72 -13.65
C LEU A 172 -0.42 12.77 -12.15
N PRO A 173 0.01 13.80 -11.41
CA PRO A 173 -0.27 13.89 -9.98
C PRO A 173 -1.75 13.77 -9.59
N HIS A 174 -2.67 14.27 -10.42
CA HIS A 174 -4.10 14.19 -10.15
C HIS A 174 -4.71 12.80 -10.42
N GLN A 175 -3.98 11.91 -11.08
CA GLN A 175 -4.37 10.52 -11.32
C GLN A 175 -3.85 9.59 -10.22
N THR A 176 -3.10 10.08 -9.23
CA THR A 176 -2.46 9.26 -8.22
C THR A 176 -2.84 9.72 -6.80
N LEU A 177 -3.10 8.76 -5.93
CA LEU A 177 -3.17 8.95 -4.48
C LEU A 177 -2.12 8.03 -3.85
N ARG A 178 -1.32 8.57 -2.94
CA ARG A 178 -0.20 7.86 -2.31
C ARG A 178 -0.40 7.74 -0.83
N GLU A 179 0.06 6.63 -0.23
CA GLU A 179 -0.09 6.34 1.19
C GLU A 179 -1.56 6.51 1.65
N VAL A 180 -2.48 5.90 0.90
CA VAL A 180 -3.92 6.05 1.14
C VAL A 180 -4.31 5.30 2.40
N GLU A 181 -4.53 6.04 3.47
CA GLU A 181 -5.00 5.47 4.73
C GLU A 181 -6.47 5.06 4.64
N PHE A 182 -6.78 3.86 5.11
CA PHE A 182 -8.16 3.38 5.15
C PHE A 182 -8.51 2.75 6.50
N TYR A 183 -9.80 2.84 6.82
CA TYR A 183 -10.44 2.18 7.95
C TYR A 183 -11.78 1.59 7.52
N PHE A 184 -12.05 0.36 7.92
CA PHE A 184 -13.38 -0.20 7.82
C PHE A 184 -13.68 -1.21 8.93
N PRO A 185 -14.97 -1.33 9.34
CA PRO A 185 -15.33 -2.26 10.41
C PRO A 185 -15.25 -3.72 9.96
N LEU A 186 -14.88 -4.57 10.90
CA LEU A 186 -14.96 -6.03 10.84
C LEU A 186 -15.99 -6.52 11.83
N GLN A 187 -17.06 -7.16 11.34
CA GLN A 187 -18.14 -7.67 12.16
C GLN A 187 -18.09 -9.20 12.22
N GLN A 188 -17.34 -9.73 13.19
CA GLN A 188 -17.26 -11.17 13.47
C GLN A 188 -16.86 -12.03 12.25
N ALA A 189 -15.93 -11.56 11.44
CA ALA A 189 -15.45 -12.28 10.27
C ALA A 189 -14.72 -13.57 10.68
N LYS A 190 -15.22 -14.72 10.20
CA LYS A 190 -14.59 -16.02 10.49
C LYS A 190 -13.31 -16.16 9.68
N GLN A 191 -12.21 -16.38 10.36
CA GLN A 191 -10.91 -16.58 9.72
C GLN A 191 -10.89 -17.83 8.81
N SER A 192 -11.69 -18.85 9.13
CA SER A 192 -11.86 -20.03 8.28
C SER A 192 -12.48 -19.70 6.92
N THR A 193 -13.48 -18.81 6.89
CA THR A 193 -14.11 -18.37 5.63
C THR A 193 -13.14 -17.51 4.81
N LEU A 194 -12.40 -16.61 5.46
CA LEU A 194 -11.32 -15.87 4.79
C LEU A 194 -10.28 -16.81 4.18
N GLY A 195 -9.90 -17.88 4.90
CA GLY A 195 -9.01 -18.93 4.40
C GLY A 195 -9.55 -19.67 3.19
N GLN A 196 -10.86 -19.89 3.13
CA GLN A 196 -11.51 -20.53 1.97
C GLN A 196 -11.52 -19.59 0.75
N ILE A 197 -11.82 -18.31 0.94
CA ILE A 197 -11.77 -17.29 -0.12
C ILE A 197 -10.33 -17.25 -0.68
N LEU A 198 -9.34 -17.12 0.19
CA LEU A 198 -7.94 -17.07 -0.20
C LEU A 198 -7.48 -18.36 -0.93
N SER A 199 -7.93 -19.53 -0.47
CA SER A 199 -7.62 -20.80 -1.13
C SER A 199 -8.20 -20.85 -2.55
N ARG A 200 -9.43 -20.42 -2.76
CA ARG A 200 -10.03 -20.31 -4.11
C ARG A 200 -9.26 -19.32 -4.97
N HIS A 201 -8.92 -18.18 -4.42
CA HIS A 201 -8.10 -17.19 -5.11
C HIS A 201 -6.74 -17.75 -5.59
N ARG A 202 -6.16 -18.67 -4.82
CA ARG A 202 -4.92 -19.42 -5.14
C ARG A 202 -5.14 -20.64 -6.06
N GLY A 203 -6.32 -20.80 -6.65
CA GLY A 203 -6.63 -21.97 -7.49
C GLY A 203 -6.75 -23.29 -6.72
N GLY A 204 -7.16 -23.23 -5.45
CA GLY A 204 -7.34 -24.39 -4.58
C GLY A 204 -6.15 -24.71 -3.68
N LEU A 205 -5.07 -23.93 -3.74
CA LEU A 205 -3.92 -24.13 -2.84
C LEU A 205 -4.28 -23.74 -1.40
N PRO A 206 -3.81 -24.49 -0.38
CA PRO A 206 -4.11 -24.20 1.02
C PRO A 206 -3.65 -22.81 1.45
N SER A 207 -4.47 -22.13 2.25
CA SER A 207 -4.14 -20.79 2.76
C SER A 207 -3.45 -20.78 4.12
N ALA A 208 -3.34 -21.90 4.80
CA ALA A 208 -2.77 -22.05 6.15
C ALA A 208 -3.28 -21.03 7.21
N LEU A 209 -4.39 -20.32 6.96
CA LEU A 209 -5.00 -19.43 7.95
C LEU A 209 -5.60 -20.26 9.09
N PRO A 210 -5.38 -19.90 10.38
CA PRO A 210 -5.96 -20.64 11.50
C PRO A 210 -7.48 -20.67 11.44
N SER A 211 -8.08 -21.80 11.82
CA SER A 211 -9.53 -22.04 11.65
C SER A 211 -10.41 -21.41 12.74
N HIS A 212 -9.88 -20.77 13.79
CA HIS A 212 -10.67 -20.46 14.98
C HIS A 212 -10.80 -19.01 15.46
N PRO A 213 -9.93 -18.04 15.22
CA PRO A 213 -10.21 -16.69 15.66
C PRO A 213 -11.26 -16.03 14.77
N VAL A 214 -12.19 -15.34 15.42
CA VAL A 214 -13.09 -14.39 14.77
C VAL A 214 -12.39 -13.04 14.72
N LEU A 215 -12.30 -12.45 13.54
CA LEU A 215 -11.77 -11.11 13.36
C LEU A 215 -12.89 -10.11 13.66
N GLN A 216 -12.69 -9.26 14.66
CA GLN A 216 -13.63 -8.23 15.07
C GLN A 216 -12.89 -6.95 15.41
N GLY A 217 -13.41 -5.81 14.98
CA GLY A 217 -12.82 -4.50 15.24
C GLY A 217 -12.80 -3.60 14.02
N MET A 218 -11.69 -2.90 13.83
CA MET A 218 -11.46 -2.03 12.67
C MET A 218 -10.27 -2.54 11.88
N MET A 219 -10.46 -2.82 10.60
CA MET A 219 -9.35 -2.99 9.67
C MET A 219 -8.74 -1.63 9.35
N HIS A 220 -7.42 -1.55 9.44
CA HIS A 220 -6.66 -0.35 9.17
C HIS A 220 -5.43 -0.69 8.33
N GLY A 221 -5.11 0.17 7.38
CA GLY A 221 -3.91 0.02 6.57
C GLY A 221 -3.64 1.24 5.70
N PHE A 222 -2.54 1.16 4.98
CA PHE A 222 -2.12 2.15 4.00
C PHE A 222 -1.93 1.42 2.67
N ILE A 223 -2.46 2.01 1.59
CA ILE A 223 -2.22 1.56 0.21
C ILE A 223 -1.15 2.49 -0.35
N ASP A 224 -0.03 1.93 -0.77
CA ASP A 224 1.12 2.72 -1.25
C ASP A 224 0.73 3.64 -2.39
N LEU A 225 -0.04 3.11 -3.36
CA LEU A 225 -0.48 3.85 -4.52
C LEU A 225 -1.89 3.38 -4.97
N VAL A 226 -2.79 4.33 -5.13
CA VAL A 226 -4.00 4.17 -5.93
C VAL A 226 -3.85 5.08 -7.14
N PHE A 227 -4.09 4.57 -8.33
CA PHE A 227 -4.06 5.40 -9.54
C PHE A 227 -5.26 5.16 -10.43
N GLU A 228 -5.58 6.15 -11.23
CA GLU A 228 -6.65 6.11 -12.23
C GLU A 228 -6.04 6.15 -13.62
N ASP A 229 -6.52 5.26 -14.49
CA ASP A 229 -6.26 5.30 -15.91
C ASP A 229 -7.54 4.95 -16.68
N ASN A 230 -7.94 5.84 -17.59
CA ASN A 230 -9.13 5.69 -18.45
C ASN A 230 -10.43 5.35 -17.68
N GLY A 231 -10.65 5.96 -16.52
CA GLY A 231 -11.84 5.76 -15.68
C GLY A 231 -11.78 4.51 -14.81
N ARG A 232 -10.68 3.75 -14.84
CA ARG A 232 -10.44 2.58 -13.99
C ARG A 232 -9.44 2.89 -12.89
N PHE A 233 -9.73 2.39 -11.71
CA PHE A 233 -8.91 2.60 -10.51
C PHE A 233 -8.15 1.32 -10.16
N PHE A 234 -6.88 1.46 -9.89
CA PHE A 234 -5.97 0.37 -9.59
C PHE A 234 -5.34 0.55 -8.22
N VAL A 235 -5.13 -0.56 -7.53
CA VAL A 235 -4.28 -0.63 -6.34
C VAL A 235 -2.88 -1.03 -6.78
N ALA A 236 -1.86 -0.32 -6.31
CA ALA A 236 -0.48 -0.75 -6.49
C ALA A 236 0.28 -0.72 -5.16
N ASP A 237 1.22 -1.63 -5.02
CA ASP A 237 2.04 -1.79 -3.82
C ASP A 237 3.49 -2.07 -4.22
N TYR A 238 4.44 -1.37 -3.58
CA TYR A 238 5.86 -1.50 -3.86
C TYR A 238 6.49 -2.63 -3.03
N LYS A 239 7.23 -3.51 -3.69
CA LYS A 239 7.92 -4.62 -3.03
C LYS A 239 9.42 -4.52 -3.22
N SER A 240 10.17 -4.50 -2.12
CA SER A 240 11.62 -4.49 -2.12
C SER A 240 12.24 -5.88 -1.98
N ASN A 241 11.41 -6.95 -1.99
CA ASN A 241 11.84 -8.33 -1.88
C ASN A 241 12.95 -8.65 -2.88
N HIS A 242 13.94 -9.40 -2.40
CA HIS A 242 15.03 -9.89 -3.23
C HIS A 242 14.72 -11.33 -3.65
N LEU A 243 14.36 -11.53 -4.90
CA LEU A 243 14.05 -12.84 -5.47
C LEU A 243 15.26 -13.49 -6.15
N GLY A 244 16.28 -12.70 -6.49
CA GLY A 244 17.53 -13.14 -7.10
C GLY A 244 18.37 -11.96 -7.55
N ASP A 245 19.52 -12.25 -8.17
CA ASP A 245 20.55 -11.25 -8.53
C ASP A 245 20.48 -10.81 -10.00
N MET A 246 19.41 -11.23 -10.73
CA MET A 246 19.16 -10.88 -12.14
C MET A 246 17.68 -10.51 -12.36
N LEU A 247 17.41 -9.76 -13.42
CA LEU A 247 16.02 -9.38 -13.76
C LEU A 247 15.14 -10.60 -14.04
N GLU A 248 15.69 -11.63 -14.63
CA GLU A 248 15.03 -12.87 -14.98
C GLU A 248 14.51 -13.63 -13.74
N ASP A 249 15.11 -13.42 -12.57
CA ASP A 249 14.66 -14.03 -11.30
C ASP A 249 13.31 -13.46 -10.84
N TYR A 250 12.87 -12.33 -11.42
CA TYR A 250 11.61 -11.66 -11.11
C TYR A 250 10.50 -12.01 -12.12
N HIS A 251 10.51 -13.25 -12.61
CA HIS A 251 9.45 -13.76 -13.48
C HIS A 251 8.14 -14.04 -12.71
N LEU A 252 7.05 -14.25 -13.46
CA LEU A 252 5.70 -14.38 -12.88
C LEU A 252 5.61 -15.44 -11.77
N ASP A 253 6.17 -16.65 -12.01
CA ASP A 253 6.06 -17.74 -11.04
C ASP A 253 6.81 -17.43 -9.73
N ALA A 254 7.98 -16.79 -9.80
CA ALA A 254 8.73 -16.37 -8.62
C ALA A 254 7.98 -15.30 -7.82
N MET A 255 7.34 -14.34 -8.50
CA MET A 255 6.49 -13.35 -7.85
C MET A 255 5.22 -13.96 -7.25
N LEU A 256 4.60 -14.93 -7.91
CA LEU A 256 3.47 -15.69 -7.39
C LEU A 256 3.85 -16.45 -6.12
N GLU A 257 4.97 -17.14 -6.13
CA GLU A 257 5.48 -17.84 -4.96
C GLU A 257 5.73 -16.87 -3.80
N ALA A 258 6.39 -15.74 -4.05
CA ALA A 258 6.61 -14.70 -3.04
C ALA A 258 5.30 -14.12 -2.51
N ASN A 259 4.30 -13.86 -3.38
CA ASN A 259 2.99 -13.40 -2.98
C ASN A 259 2.30 -14.38 -2.03
N GLN A 260 2.38 -15.67 -2.30
CA GLN A 260 1.78 -16.71 -1.44
C GLN A 260 2.54 -16.89 -0.13
N GLN A 261 3.88 -16.90 -0.16
CA GLN A 261 4.72 -17.05 1.02
C GLN A 261 4.54 -15.92 2.03
N HIS A 262 4.40 -14.68 1.54
CA HIS A 262 4.23 -13.48 2.35
C HIS A 262 2.76 -13.08 2.56
N TYR A 263 1.80 -13.86 2.04
CA TYR A 263 0.37 -13.51 2.07
C TYR A 263 0.05 -12.16 1.41
N TYR A 264 0.83 -11.72 0.44
CA TYR A 264 0.54 -10.48 -0.30
C TYR A 264 -0.77 -10.56 -1.07
N ASP A 265 -1.21 -11.75 -1.44
CA ASP A 265 -2.55 -12.01 -1.98
C ASP A 265 -3.65 -11.66 -0.98
N LEU A 266 -3.51 -11.94 0.29
CA LEU A 266 -4.42 -11.45 1.32
C LEU A 266 -4.36 -9.92 1.45
N GLN A 267 -3.18 -9.33 1.34
CA GLN A 267 -2.98 -7.88 1.41
C GLN A 267 -3.75 -7.18 0.28
N TYR A 268 -3.53 -7.60 -0.97
CA TYR A 268 -4.19 -6.92 -2.08
C TYR A 268 -5.70 -7.18 -2.14
N LEU A 269 -6.20 -8.30 -1.65
CA LEU A 269 -7.63 -8.53 -1.49
C LEU A 269 -8.25 -7.54 -0.48
N ILE A 270 -7.59 -7.32 0.67
CA ILE A 270 -8.02 -6.33 1.66
C ILE A 270 -7.97 -4.90 1.08
N TYR A 271 -6.90 -4.56 0.36
CA TYR A 271 -6.74 -3.25 -0.27
C TYR A 271 -7.75 -3.01 -1.41
N SER A 272 -8.02 -4.06 -2.19
CA SER A 272 -9.07 -4.03 -3.21
C SER A 272 -10.44 -3.77 -2.62
N LEU A 273 -10.77 -4.43 -1.51
CA LEU A 273 -12.03 -4.18 -0.81
C LEU A 273 -12.09 -2.74 -0.24
N ALA A 274 -10.99 -2.25 0.33
CA ALA A 274 -10.93 -0.88 0.84
C ALA A 274 -11.21 0.15 -0.28
N LEU A 275 -10.54 -0.01 -1.43
CA LEU A 275 -10.76 0.84 -2.60
C LEU A 275 -12.18 0.68 -3.15
N HIS A 276 -12.70 -0.56 -3.28
CA HIS A 276 -14.05 -0.82 -3.73
C HIS A 276 -15.10 -0.10 -2.86
N ARG A 277 -15.00 -0.22 -1.53
CA ARG A 277 -15.89 0.48 -0.59
C ARG A 277 -15.78 1.99 -0.71
N TYR A 278 -14.58 2.51 -0.86
CA TYR A 278 -14.34 3.94 -1.05
C TYR A 278 -15.00 4.46 -2.34
N LEU A 279 -14.79 3.78 -3.47
CA LEU A 279 -15.37 4.15 -4.76
C LEU A 279 -16.91 4.05 -4.71
N LYS A 280 -17.46 2.98 -4.14
CA LYS A 280 -18.91 2.80 -3.96
C LYS A 280 -19.55 3.94 -3.16
N GLN A 281 -18.81 4.50 -2.20
CA GLN A 281 -19.30 5.60 -1.37
C GLN A 281 -19.14 6.99 -2.03
N ARG A 282 -18.08 7.17 -2.84
CA ARG A 282 -17.68 8.50 -3.35
C ARG A 282 -18.00 8.73 -4.80
N MET A 283 -18.11 7.68 -5.60
CA MET A 283 -18.31 7.78 -7.04
C MET A 283 -19.78 7.55 -7.39
N PRO A 284 -20.50 8.58 -7.91
CA PRO A 284 -21.84 8.39 -8.44
C PRO A 284 -21.80 7.38 -9.58
N HIS A 285 -22.76 6.44 -9.59
CA HIS A 285 -22.85 5.38 -10.61
C HIS A 285 -21.64 4.44 -10.67
N TYR A 286 -20.96 4.23 -9.56
CA TYR A 286 -19.89 3.24 -9.49
C TYR A 286 -20.38 1.85 -9.90
N ASP A 287 -19.66 1.26 -10.83
CA ASP A 287 -19.80 -0.11 -11.29
C ASP A 287 -18.42 -0.78 -11.24
N ALA A 288 -18.27 -1.83 -10.46
CA ALA A 288 -16.98 -2.48 -10.25
C ALA A 288 -16.40 -3.07 -11.55
N HIS A 289 -17.23 -3.61 -12.45
CA HIS A 289 -16.77 -4.12 -13.74
C HIS A 289 -16.17 -3.05 -14.64
N GLN A 290 -16.66 -1.81 -14.53
CA GLN A 290 -16.20 -0.70 -15.35
C GLN A 290 -15.06 0.08 -14.71
N HIS A 291 -15.11 0.26 -13.38
CA HIS A 291 -14.27 1.23 -12.69
C HIS A 291 -13.18 0.60 -11.82
N PHE A 292 -13.30 -0.68 -11.43
CA PHE A 292 -12.24 -1.35 -10.69
C PHE A 292 -11.26 -2.04 -11.67
N GLY A 293 -10.00 -1.61 -11.66
CA GLY A 293 -8.99 -2.06 -12.63
C GLY A 293 -8.22 -3.31 -12.19
N GLY A 294 -8.15 -3.58 -10.89
CA GLY A 294 -7.35 -4.66 -10.34
C GLY A 294 -6.13 -4.18 -9.56
N VAL A 295 -5.13 -5.04 -9.43
CA VAL A 295 -3.96 -4.78 -8.58
C VAL A 295 -2.65 -4.98 -9.30
N TYR A 296 -1.64 -4.17 -8.91
CA TYR A 296 -0.25 -4.32 -9.31
C TYR A 296 0.64 -4.47 -8.07
N TYR A 297 1.50 -5.49 -8.07
CA TYR A 297 2.57 -5.65 -7.09
C TYR A 297 3.91 -5.45 -7.78
N LEU A 298 4.58 -4.37 -7.40
CA LEU A 298 5.73 -3.82 -8.10
C LEU A 298 7.02 -4.23 -7.39
N TYR A 299 7.62 -5.33 -7.81
CA TYR A 299 8.89 -5.82 -7.29
C TYR A 299 10.02 -4.98 -7.84
N LEU A 300 10.30 -3.86 -7.19
CA LEU A 300 11.17 -2.79 -7.68
C LEU A 300 12.53 -3.28 -8.19
N ARG A 301 13.13 -4.28 -7.54
CA ARG A 301 14.43 -4.83 -7.94
C ARG A 301 14.39 -5.51 -9.32
N GLY A 302 13.23 -6.03 -9.72
CA GLY A 302 13.01 -6.72 -10.99
C GLY A 302 12.44 -5.86 -12.10
N MET A 303 12.01 -4.63 -11.81
CA MET A 303 11.36 -3.78 -12.81
C MET A 303 12.36 -3.24 -13.83
N SER A 304 11.99 -3.33 -15.11
CA SER A 304 12.82 -2.89 -16.23
C SER A 304 11.95 -2.31 -17.36
N PRO A 305 12.39 -1.25 -18.05
CA PRO A 305 11.69 -0.72 -19.21
C PRO A 305 11.71 -1.65 -20.42
N LYS A 306 12.51 -2.73 -20.38
CA LYS A 306 12.72 -3.65 -21.50
C LYS A 306 11.95 -4.96 -21.37
N SER A 307 11.30 -5.19 -20.22
CA SER A 307 10.58 -6.44 -19.93
C SER A 307 9.45 -6.18 -18.95
N SER A 308 8.53 -7.15 -18.82
CA SER A 308 7.50 -7.15 -17.79
C SER A 308 7.93 -7.84 -16.48
N THR A 309 9.23 -8.14 -16.32
CA THR A 309 9.76 -8.67 -15.06
C THR A 309 9.52 -7.71 -13.91
N GLY A 310 9.35 -8.22 -12.72
CA GLY A 310 9.12 -7.41 -11.53
C GLY A 310 7.73 -6.78 -11.42
N VAL A 311 6.86 -6.95 -12.41
CA VAL A 311 5.48 -6.44 -12.36
C VAL A 311 4.50 -7.60 -12.30
N PHE A 312 3.96 -7.86 -11.12
CA PHE A 312 2.83 -8.77 -10.94
C PHE A 312 1.54 -7.99 -11.07
N SER A 313 0.57 -8.52 -11.80
CA SER A 313 -0.77 -7.94 -11.94
C SER A 313 -1.85 -8.99 -11.80
N LYS A 314 -3.00 -8.62 -11.24
CA LYS A 314 -4.13 -9.52 -11.02
C LYS A 314 -5.46 -8.78 -11.12
N ALA A 315 -6.38 -9.32 -11.90
CA ALA A 315 -7.80 -8.96 -11.81
C ALA A 315 -8.40 -9.52 -10.52
N ILE A 316 -9.26 -8.75 -9.88
CA ILE A 316 -10.07 -9.21 -8.73
C ILE A 316 -11.51 -9.17 -9.18
N SER A 317 -12.18 -10.31 -9.16
CA SER A 317 -13.56 -10.42 -9.62
C SER A 317 -14.54 -9.72 -8.68
N LEU A 318 -15.69 -9.31 -9.20
CA LEU A 318 -16.76 -8.74 -8.38
C LEU A 318 -17.28 -9.77 -7.37
N GLU A 319 -17.25 -11.05 -7.72
CA GLU A 319 -17.63 -12.14 -6.80
C GLU A 319 -16.71 -12.16 -5.58
N GLU A 320 -15.38 -12.12 -5.79
CA GLU A 320 -14.40 -12.07 -4.70
C GLU A 320 -14.56 -10.82 -3.82
N LEU A 321 -14.78 -9.65 -4.44
CA LEU A 321 -15.02 -8.41 -3.69
C LEU A 321 -16.30 -8.49 -2.87
N THR A 322 -17.38 -9.07 -3.42
CA THR A 322 -18.66 -9.22 -2.73
C THR A 322 -18.55 -10.20 -1.57
N GLU A 323 -17.91 -11.35 -1.77
CA GLU A 323 -17.71 -12.33 -0.69
C GLU A 323 -16.88 -11.75 0.47
N LEU A 324 -15.83 -10.98 0.15
CA LEU A 324 -15.04 -10.30 1.18
C LEU A 324 -15.84 -9.21 1.90
N ASP A 325 -16.65 -8.46 1.16
CA ASP A 325 -17.51 -7.40 1.71
C ASP A 325 -18.52 -7.99 2.69
N ASP A 326 -19.21 -9.06 2.30
CA ASP A 326 -20.18 -9.79 3.11
C ASP A 326 -19.52 -10.42 4.35
N LEU A 327 -18.37 -11.08 4.19
CA LEU A 327 -17.62 -11.64 5.31
C LEU A 327 -17.26 -10.58 6.35
N PHE A 328 -16.76 -9.42 5.92
CA PHE A 328 -16.34 -8.37 6.84
C PHE A 328 -17.49 -7.53 7.37
N ALA A 329 -18.66 -7.55 6.70
CA ALA A 329 -19.91 -6.99 7.22
C ALA A 329 -20.63 -7.93 8.21
N GLY A 330 -20.12 -9.15 8.42
CA GLY A 330 -20.73 -10.14 9.32
C GLY A 330 -21.99 -10.79 8.75
N VAL A 331 -22.19 -10.71 7.45
CA VAL A 331 -23.24 -11.44 6.76
C VAL A 331 -22.86 -12.93 6.75
N SER A 332 -23.76 -13.79 7.21
CA SER A 332 -23.54 -15.24 7.16
C SER A 332 -23.58 -15.69 5.70
N ILE A 333 -22.45 -16.09 5.17
CA ILE A 333 -22.29 -16.71 3.85
C ILE A 333 -22.56 -18.21 3.98
#